data_9834bc48b8ac6ecaaadbbd514763166c
#
_entry.id   9834bc48b8ac6ecaaadbbd514763166c
#
_cell.length_a   1.000
_cell.length_b   1.000
_cell.length_c   1.000
_cell.angle_alpha   90.00
_cell.angle_beta   90.00
_cell.angle_gamma   90.00
#
_symmetry.space_group_name_H-M   'P 1'
#
loop_
_entity.id
_entity.type
_entity.pdbx_description
1 polymer ?
#
loop_
_entity_poly.entity_id
_entity_poly.type
_entity_poly.pdbx_seq_one_letter_code
_entity_poly.pdbx_strand_id
1 'polypeptide(L)'
;MKRRNLLTSGFLFLMPLNTNFLKWKEKKAERGTFSMDENSIRYYQQKVSKNFTCLFIADTHLFKDDEKGNEFKIYSNRMSKAYNKTVHYKTGLETNPEKAFIETLQIAKKENISLLILAGDIFSFPSEAAITFVLEELKKVDIPFLFTAGNHDWHYEGMSGSSDALRDTWIKKRLLNLYQDENPMFAVRNMNGISIITIDNSTYEINKEQLHFFENQISKGDPILLCVHIPFYVQGRNLGFGCAHPEWNGKNDKNYELERREKWRDSGHSPTTLKFFQRILTATNLIGIVAGHIHKQSIDILKNGLPQIVTTANANGGFLSLHFEKENNKAD
;
A
#
# COMPACT_ATOMS: atom_id res chain seq x y z
N MET A 1 38.75 76.63 -7.55
CA MET A 1 38.49 75.42 -6.73
C MET A 1 38.67 74.20 -7.61
N LYS A 2 39.70 73.39 -7.46
CA LYS A 2 40.09 72.24 -8.26
C LYS A 2 39.45 70.97 -7.72
N ARG A 3 38.69 70.26 -8.55
CA ARG A 3 38.21 68.91 -8.27
C ARG A 3 39.32 67.91 -8.58
N ARG A 4 39.71 67.10 -7.61
CA ARG A 4 40.61 65.95 -7.76
C ARG A 4 39.76 64.70 -8.06
N ASN A 5 40.03 64.06 -9.21
CA ASN A 5 39.52 62.73 -9.56
C ASN A 5 40.44 61.69 -8.93
N LEU A 6 39.89 60.82 -8.08
CA LEU A 6 40.55 59.60 -7.64
C LEU A 6 40.10 58.44 -8.57
N LEU A 7 41.04 57.92 -9.31
CA LEU A 7 40.91 56.65 -10.04
C LEU A 7 41.29 55.52 -9.07
N THR A 8 40.29 54.72 -8.67
CA THR A 8 40.51 53.44 -8.03
C THR A 8 40.45 52.32 -9.07
N SER A 9 41.60 51.76 -9.42
CA SER A 9 41.72 50.55 -10.24
C SER A 9 41.35 49.35 -9.39
N GLY A 10 40.18 48.77 -9.69
CA GLY A 10 39.73 47.49 -9.16
C GLY A 10 40.33 46.36 -9.99
N PHE A 11 41.19 45.57 -9.39
CA PHE A 11 41.61 44.30 -9.96
C PHE A 11 40.47 43.26 -9.79
N LEU A 12 39.85 42.87 -10.91
CA LEU A 12 38.92 41.74 -10.96
C LEU A 12 39.75 40.45 -11.00
N PHE A 13 39.77 39.71 -9.89
CA PHE A 13 40.27 38.32 -9.86
C PHE A 13 39.21 37.43 -10.46
N LEU A 14 39.36 37.03 -11.73
CA LEU A 14 38.60 35.95 -12.33
C LEU A 14 39.13 34.63 -11.80
N MET A 15 38.44 34.05 -10.80
CA MET A 15 38.63 32.63 -10.46
C MET A 15 38.00 31.77 -11.54
N PRO A 16 38.71 30.77 -12.06
CA PRO A 16 38.10 29.80 -12.97
C PRO A 16 37.06 28.99 -12.18
N LEU A 17 35.79 29.15 -12.50
CA LEU A 17 34.71 28.26 -12.06
C LEU A 17 34.99 26.88 -12.69
N ASN A 18 35.55 26.02 -11.84
CA ASN A 18 35.72 24.61 -12.19
C ASN A 18 34.35 23.93 -12.17
N THR A 19 33.59 24.06 -13.26
CA THR A 19 32.29 23.41 -13.44
C THR A 19 32.47 21.94 -13.81
N ASN A 20 33.05 21.18 -12.94
CA ASN A 20 32.84 19.74 -12.92
C ASN A 20 31.43 19.47 -12.37
N PHE A 21 30.41 19.84 -13.14
CA PHE A 21 29.10 19.22 -12.99
C PHE A 21 29.29 17.74 -13.27
N LEU A 22 29.38 16.95 -12.20
CA LEU A 22 29.13 15.53 -12.23
C LEU A 22 27.80 15.36 -12.96
N LYS A 23 27.83 15.00 -14.25
CA LYS A 23 26.66 14.53 -14.98
C LYS A 23 26.24 13.25 -14.26
N TRP A 24 25.34 13.38 -13.30
CA TRP A 24 24.56 12.27 -12.85
C TRP A 24 23.82 11.77 -14.11
N LYS A 25 24.29 10.67 -14.69
CA LYS A 25 23.49 9.91 -15.63
C LYS A 25 22.29 9.44 -14.81
N GLU A 26 21.16 10.12 -14.96
CA GLU A 26 19.89 9.56 -14.51
C GLU A 26 19.80 8.16 -15.11
N LYS A 27 19.91 7.13 -14.27
CA LYS A 27 19.60 5.78 -14.70
C LYS A 27 18.15 5.80 -15.11
N LYS A 28 17.87 5.66 -16.39
CA LYS A 28 16.50 5.55 -16.92
C LYS A 28 15.83 4.40 -16.17
N ALA A 29 14.67 4.66 -15.58
CA ALA A 29 13.94 3.64 -14.83
C ALA A 29 13.54 2.52 -15.80
N GLU A 30 14.00 1.31 -15.55
CA GLU A 30 13.64 0.09 -16.30
C GLU A 30 12.33 -0.46 -15.75
N ARG A 31 11.25 0.34 -15.81
CA ARG A 31 9.96 -0.03 -15.20
C ARG A 31 9.04 -0.84 -16.10
N GLY A 32 9.42 -1.03 -17.38
CA GLY A 32 8.47 -1.55 -18.37
C GLY A 32 7.28 -0.61 -18.59
N THR A 33 6.21 -1.14 -19.11
CA THR A 33 4.96 -0.42 -19.33
C THR A 33 3.82 -1.07 -18.55
N PHE A 34 2.71 -0.36 -18.40
CA PHE A 34 1.48 -0.92 -17.84
C PHE A 34 0.26 -0.40 -18.59
N SER A 35 -0.81 -1.17 -18.55
CA SER A 35 -2.14 -0.75 -18.97
C SER A 35 -3.16 -1.08 -17.89
N MET A 36 -4.25 -0.35 -17.85
CA MET A 36 -5.34 -0.61 -16.91
C MET A 36 -6.67 -0.52 -17.62
N ASP A 37 -7.53 -1.50 -17.37
CA ASP A 37 -8.91 -1.55 -17.80
C ASP A 37 -9.78 -1.94 -16.60
N GLU A 38 -10.62 -1.03 -16.14
CA GLU A 38 -11.39 -1.14 -14.91
C GLU A 38 -10.52 -1.54 -13.69
N ASN A 39 -10.68 -2.77 -13.18
CA ASN A 39 -9.90 -3.34 -12.08
C ASN A 39 -8.80 -4.31 -12.53
N SER A 40 -8.53 -4.39 -13.83
CA SER A 40 -7.49 -5.24 -14.43
C SER A 40 -6.28 -4.41 -14.81
N ILE A 41 -5.12 -4.74 -14.27
CA ILE A 41 -3.86 -4.05 -14.51
C ILE A 41 -2.89 -5.06 -15.14
N ARG A 42 -2.30 -4.68 -16.28
CA ARG A 42 -1.29 -5.49 -16.98
C ARG A 42 0.05 -4.79 -16.89
N TYR A 43 1.03 -5.44 -16.28
CA TYR A 43 2.42 -5.01 -16.23
C TYR A 43 3.22 -5.77 -17.27
N TYR A 44 3.79 -5.07 -18.23
CA TYR A 44 4.64 -5.64 -19.29
C TYR A 44 6.10 -5.48 -18.89
N GLN A 45 6.79 -6.61 -18.67
CA GLN A 45 8.13 -6.63 -18.10
C GLN A 45 9.03 -7.61 -18.88
N GLN A 46 10.24 -7.17 -19.22
CA GLN A 46 11.22 -8.03 -19.93
C GLN A 46 11.66 -9.25 -19.11
N LYS A 47 11.74 -9.10 -17.78
CA LYS A 47 12.17 -10.17 -16.87
C LYS A 47 11.10 -11.22 -16.59
N VAL A 48 9.85 -11.04 -17.01
CA VAL A 48 8.81 -12.06 -16.85
C VAL A 48 9.17 -13.29 -17.68
N SER A 49 9.41 -14.42 -17.02
CA SER A 49 9.76 -15.69 -17.66
C SER A 49 8.52 -16.48 -18.11
N LYS A 50 7.42 -16.35 -17.37
CA LYS A 50 6.11 -16.95 -17.65
C LYS A 50 5.02 -16.02 -17.13
N ASN A 51 3.99 -15.77 -17.94
CA ASN A 51 2.85 -14.94 -17.54
C ASN A 51 2.13 -15.54 -16.32
N PHE A 52 1.67 -14.67 -15.43
CA PHE A 52 0.90 -15.06 -14.25
C PHE A 52 0.02 -13.90 -13.79
N THR A 53 -0.97 -14.22 -12.96
CA THR A 53 -1.93 -13.23 -12.43
C THR A 53 -2.00 -13.35 -10.91
N CYS A 54 -1.97 -12.21 -10.22
CA CYS A 54 -2.26 -12.09 -8.80
C CYS A 54 -3.58 -11.35 -8.61
N LEU A 55 -4.24 -11.59 -7.50
CA LEU A 55 -5.45 -10.86 -7.12
C LEU A 55 -5.18 -10.11 -5.81
N PHE A 56 -5.39 -8.80 -5.83
CA PHE A 56 -5.18 -7.90 -4.71
C PHE A 56 -6.52 -7.53 -4.08
N ILE A 57 -6.65 -7.78 -2.78
CA ILE A 57 -7.84 -7.57 -1.96
C ILE A 57 -7.48 -6.66 -0.80
N ALA A 58 -8.25 -5.61 -0.55
CA ALA A 58 -8.14 -4.76 0.63
C ALA A 58 -9.52 -4.27 1.07
N ASP A 59 -9.63 -3.80 2.31
CA ASP A 59 -10.84 -3.16 2.82
C ASP A 59 -12.08 -4.06 2.76
N THR A 60 -11.94 -5.32 3.18
CA THR A 60 -13.06 -6.27 3.29
C THR A 60 -13.93 -5.94 4.50
N HIS A 61 -13.31 -5.50 5.61
CA HIS A 61 -13.99 -5.10 6.84
C HIS A 61 -14.95 -6.15 7.40
N LEU A 62 -14.49 -7.40 7.46
CA LEU A 62 -15.25 -8.46 8.13
C LEU A 62 -15.46 -8.12 9.60
N PHE A 63 -16.71 -8.24 10.05
CA PHE A 63 -17.11 -7.91 11.44
C PHE A 63 -17.79 -9.08 12.16
N LYS A 64 -17.63 -10.30 11.63
CA LYS A 64 -18.08 -11.52 12.30
C LYS A 64 -17.46 -11.61 13.69
N ASP A 65 -18.27 -11.93 14.70
CA ASP A 65 -17.80 -12.05 16.08
C ASP A 65 -18.55 -13.18 16.79
N ASP A 66 -18.01 -13.66 17.90
CA ASP A 66 -18.56 -14.72 18.69
C ASP A 66 -18.43 -14.44 20.19
N GLU A 67 -18.63 -15.45 21.04
CA GLU A 67 -18.55 -15.32 22.48
C GLU A 67 -17.16 -14.90 22.98
N LYS A 68 -16.09 -15.23 22.24
CA LYS A 68 -14.71 -14.83 22.58
C LYS A 68 -14.47 -13.33 22.40
N GLY A 69 -15.32 -12.66 21.62
CA GLY A 69 -15.31 -11.21 21.44
C GLY A 69 -16.09 -10.45 22.52
N ASN A 70 -16.81 -11.13 23.42
CA ASN A 70 -17.72 -10.46 24.37
C ASN A 70 -17.03 -9.41 25.23
N GLU A 71 -15.80 -9.63 25.68
CA GLU A 71 -15.03 -8.66 26.48
C GLU A 71 -14.66 -7.37 25.71
N PHE A 72 -14.65 -7.44 24.36
CA PHE A 72 -14.30 -6.34 23.49
C PHE A 72 -15.51 -5.62 22.87
N LYS A 73 -16.74 -6.04 23.17
CA LYS A 73 -17.95 -5.46 22.58
C LYS A 73 -18.11 -3.96 22.79
N ILE A 74 -17.59 -3.46 23.91
CA ILE A 74 -17.55 -2.02 24.19
C ILE A 74 -16.82 -1.24 23.07
N TYR A 75 -15.85 -1.86 22.42
CA TYR A 75 -15.05 -1.29 21.33
C TYR A 75 -15.57 -1.69 19.95
N SER A 76 -15.96 -2.97 19.77
CA SER A 76 -16.32 -3.52 18.45
C SER A 76 -17.72 -3.15 17.98
N ASN A 77 -18.66 -2.86 18.90
CA ASN A 77 -20.07 -2.60 18.54
C ASN A 77 -20.28 -1.47 17.53
N ARG A 78 -19.47 -0.42 17.58
CA ARG A 78 -19.53 0.68 16.61
C ARG A 78 -18.92 0.26 15.28
N MET A 79 -17.78 -0.40 15.31
CA MET A 79 -17.06 -0.85 14.13
C MET A 79 -17.86 -1.87 13.32
N SER A 80 -18.53 -2.81 13.97
CA SER A 80 -19.36 -3.82 13.31
C SER A 80 -20.57 -3.25 12.55
N LYS A 81 -20.99 -2.02 12.84
CA LYS A 81 -22.11 -1.36 12.17
C LYS A 81 -21.70 -0.59 10.92
N ALA A 82 -20.43 -0.26 10.77
CA ALA A 82 -19.95 0.61 9.69
C ALA A 82 -20.15 -0.01 8.29
N TYR A 83 -20.02 -1.34 8.19
CA TYR A 83 -20.06 -2.08 6.92
C TYR A 83 -21.16 -3.17 6.88
N ASN A 84 -22.11 -3.17 7.80
CA ASN A 84 -23.12 -4.21 7.88
C ASN A 84 -24.09 -4.23 6.69
N LYS A 85 -24.17 -3.13 5.93
CA LYS A 85 -24.91 -3.02 4.68
C LYS A 85 -24.05 -2.31 3.66
N THR A 86 -23.71 -2.99 2.58
CA THR A 86 -22.91 -2.44 1.50
C THR A 86 -23.62 -2.63 0.16
N VAL A 87 -23.18 -1.88 -0.83
CA VAL A 87 -23.71 -1.98 -2.20
C VAL A 87 -22.55 -2.37 -3.10
N HIS A 88 -22.74 -3.42 -3.90
CA HIS A 88 -21.71 -3.87 -4.82
C HIS A 88 -21.45 -2.83 -5.90
N TYR A 89 -20.17 -2.41 -6.03
CA TYR A 89 -19.77 -1.22 -6.79
C TYR A 89 -20.09 -1.30 -8.31
N LYS A 90 -20.13 -2.51 -8.90
CA LYS A 90 -20.48 -2.69 -10.32
C LYS A 90 -21.97 -2.88 -10.56
N THR A 91 -22.66 -3.64 -9.70
CA THR A 91 -24.04 -4.06 -9.95
C THR A 91 -25.08 -3.16 -9.29
N GLY A 92 -24.68 -2.37 -8.28
CA GLY A 92 -25.61 -1.59 -7.48
C GLY A 92 -26.52 -2.41 -6.56
N LEU A 93 -26.31 -3.74 -6.50
CA LEU A 93 -27.10 -4.63 -5.65
C LEU A 93 -26.56 -4.65 -4.22
N GLU A 94 -27.47 -4.92 -3.26
CA GLU A 94 -27.08 -5.12 -1.87
C GLU A 94 -26.11 -6.30 -1.71
N THR A 95 -25.05 -6.08 -0.93
CA THR A 95 -24.07 -7.10 -0.58
C THR A 95 -23.66 -6.92 0.89
N ASN A 96 -22.69 -7.70 1.33
CA ASN A 96 -22.03 -7.56 2.63
C ASN A 96 -20.58 -8.08 2.55
N PRO A 97 -19.73 -7.78 3.52
CA PRO A 97 -18.32 -8.19 3.52
C PRO A 97 -18.07 -9.69 3.31
N GLU A 98 -18.84 -10.56 4.00
CA GLU A 98 -18.68 -12.03 3.87
C GLU A 98 -18.99 -12.50 2.46
N LYS A 99 -20.12 -12.05 1.90
CA LYS A 99 -20.54 -12.40 0.55
C LYS A 99 -19.54 -11.87 -0.48
N ALA A 100 -19.14 -10.62 -0.38
CA ALA A 100 -18.18 -10.00 -1.29
C ALA A 100 -16.83 -10.73 -1.28
N PHE A 101 -16.33 -11.11 -0.10
CA PHE A 101 -15.09 -11.87 0.04
C PHE A 101 -15.17 -13.25 -0.61
N ILE A 102 -16.24 -14.01 -0.33
CA ILE A 102 -16.46 -15.34 -0.94
C ILE A 102 -16.54 -15.24 -2.47
N GLU A 103 -17.32 -14.29 -3.00
CA GLU A 103 -17.45 -14.08 -4.46
C GLU A 103 -16.09 -13.73 -5.09
N THR A 104 -15.29 -12.89 -4.44
CA THR A 104 -13.93 -12.56 -4.90
C THR A 104 -13.01 -13.78 -4.93
N LEU A 105 -13.07 -14.65 -3.91
CA LEU A 105 -12.31 -15.91 -3.90
C LEU A 105 -12.77 -16.90 -4.97
N GLN A 106 -14.07 -16.95 -5.27
CA GLN A 106 -14.59 -17.77 -6.36
C GLN A 106 -14.09 -17.29 -7.74
N ILE A 107 -14.02 -15.97 -7.94
CA ILE A 107 -13.39 -15.38 -9.13
C ILE A 107 -11.93 -15.80 -9.20
N ALA A 108 -11.18 -15.67 -8.11
CA ALA A 108 -9.77 -16.07 -8.05
C ALA A 108 -9.55 -17.52 -8.45
N LYS A 109 -10.39 -18.43 -7.97
CA LYS A 109 -10.34 -19.86 -8.33
C LYS A 109 -10.67 -20.10 -9.81
N LYS A 110 -11.72 -19.44 -10.32
CA LYS A 110 -12.17 -19.56 -11.72
C LYS A 110 -11.10 -19.05 -12.70
N GLU A 111 -10.42 -17.96 -12.35
CA GLU A 111 -9.40 -17.32 -13.18
C GLU A 111 -8.00 -17.92 -12.99
N ASN A 112 -7.85 -18.99 -12.19
CA ASN A 112 -6.57 -19.64 -11.90
C ASN A 112 -5.51 -18.66 -11.40
N ILE A 113 -5.87 -17.83 -10.44
CA ILE A 113 -4.96 -16.85 -9.82
C ILE A 113 -3.79 -17.58 -9.15
N SER A 114 -2.58 -17.07 -9.37
CA SER A 114 -1.35 -17.69 -8.85
C SER A 114 -1.01 -17.26 -7.42
N LEU A 115 -1.50 -16.09 -6.97
CA LEU A 115 -1.26 -15.54 -5.64
C LEU A 115 -2.38 -14.59 -5.25
N LEU A 116 -2.91 -14.73 -4.04
CA LEU A 116 -3.76 -13.74 -3.40
C LEU A 116 -2.90 -12.78 -2.56
N ILE A 117 -3.22 -11.49 -2.59
CA ILE A 117 -2.58 -10.46 -1.77
C ILE A 117 -3.67 -9.81 -0.94
N LEU A 118 -3.71 -10.11 0.35
CA LEU A 118 -4.63 -9.53 1.32
C LEU A 118 -3.94 -8.32 1.96
N ALA A 119 -4.30 -7.12 1.51
CA ALA A 119 -3.55 -5.90 1.79
C ALA A 119 -4.27 -4.98 2.79
N GLY A 120 -4.66 -5.53 3.90
CA GLY A 120 -5.13 -4.80 5.06
C GLY A 120 -6.61 -4.45 5.08
N ASP A 121 -7.07 -4.13 6.28
CA ASP A 121 -8.47 -3.91 6.62
C ASP A 121 -9.38 -5.06 6.15
N ILE A 122 -8.82 -6.29 6.25
CA ILE A 122 -9.60 -7.51 6.01
C ILE A 122 -10.62 -7.67 7.12
N PHE A 123 -10.29 -7.23 8.32
CA PHE A 123 -11.17 -7.24 9.49
C PHE A 123 -11.51 -5.81 9.91
N SER A 124 -12.74 -5.57 10.37
CA SER A 124 -13.14 -4.32 11.01
C SER A 124 -12.47 -4.13 12.38
N PHE A 125 -12.12 -5.23 13.02
CA PHE A 125 -11.39 -5.35 14.30
C PHE A 125 -10.85 -6.77 14.42
N PRO A 126 -9.84 -7.06 15.26
CA PRO A 126 -9.16 -8.35 15.30
C PRO A 126 -10.02 -9.47 15.96
N SER A 127 -11.15 -9.83 15.36
CA SER A 127 -12.05 -10.88 15.80
C SER A 127 -11.51 -12.26 15.45
N GLU A 128 -11.50 -13.19 16.43
CA GLU A 128 -11.14 -14.58 16.17
C GLU A 128 -12.10 -15.28 15.20
N ALA A 129 -13.40 -14.99 15.31
CA ALA A 129 -14.42 -15.57 14.43
C ALA A 129 -14.22 -15.15 12.97
N ALA A 130 -13.91 -13.86 12.75
CA ALA A 130 -13.63 -13.35 11.41
C ALA A 130 -12.31 -13.91 10.83
N ILE A 131 -11.26 -14.02 11.66
CA ILE A 131 -9.98 -14.60 11.25
C ILE A 131 -10.13 -16.07 10.90
N THR A 132 -10.84 -16.84 11.72
CA THR A 132 -11.14 -18.26 11.44
C THR A 132 -11.89 -18.41 10.12
N PHE A 133 -12.93 -17.61 9.91
CA PHE A 133 -13.69 -17.58 8.66
C PHE A 133 -12.78 -17.34 7.45
N VAL A 134 -11.93 -16.33 7.48
CA VAL A 134 -10.99 -16.02 6.37
C VAL A 134 -10.06 -17.21 6.09
N LEU A 135 -9.46 -17.79 7.11
CA LEU A 135 -8.55 -18.92 6.95
C LEU A 135 -9.26 -20.16 6.37
N GLU A 136 -10.51 -20.41 6.77
CA GLU A 136 -11.33 -21.48 6.20
C GLU A 136 -11.67 -21.24 4.72
N GLU A 137 -12.05 -20.01 4.36
CA GLU A 137 -12.37 -19.67 2.96
C GLU A 137 -11.11 -19.73 2.06
N LEU A 138 -9.97 -19.25 2.55
CA LEU A 138 -8.69 -19.36 1.84
C LEU A 138 -8.29 -20.82 1.62
N LYS A 139 -8.48 -21.68 2.62
CA LYS A 139 -8.24 -23.14 2.50
C LYS A 139 -9.11 -23.81 1.45
N LYS A 140 -10.38 -23.38 1.26
CA LYS A 140 -11.30 -23.93 0.25
C LYS A 140 -10.86 -23.63 -1.19
N VAL A 141 -10.23 -22.50 -1.41
CA VAL A 141 -9.74 -22.13 -2.74
C VAL A 141 -8.35 -22.67 -3.04
N ASP A 142 -7.54 -22.94 -2.03
CA ASP A 142 -6.20 -23.55 -2.10
C ASP A 142 -5.24 -22.74 -3.00
N ILE A 143 -5.30 -21.42 -2.88
CA ILE A 143 -4.41 -20.49 -3.59
C ILE A 143 -3.43 -19.91 -2.58
N PRO A 144 -2.11 -19.90 -2.85
CA PRO A 144 -1.13 -19.24 -2.00
C PRO A 144 -1.50 -17.77 -1.75
N PHE A 145 -1.24 -17.27 -0.55
CA PHE A 145 -1.52 -15.87 -0.25
C PHE A 145 -0.39 -15.17 0.50
N LEU A 146 -0.36 -13.84 0.42
CA LEU A 146 0.37 -12.92 1.29
C LEU A 146 -0.64 -12.09 2.07
N PHE A 147 -0.33 -11.79 3.31
CA PHE A 147 -1.10 -10.88 4.15
C PHE A 147 -0.23 -9.74 4.66
N THR A 148 -0.75 -8.54 4.67
CA THR A 148 -0.21 -7.39 5.40
C THR A 148 -1.36 -6.67 6.09
N ALA A 149 -1.16 -6.21 7.33
CA ALA A 149 -2.24 -5.59 8.09
C ALA A 149 -2.58 -4.18 7.57
N GLY A 150 -3.85 -3.83 7.68
CA GLY A 150 -4.36 -2.46 7.68
C GLY A 150 -4.57 -1.95 9.11
N ASN A 151 -4.99 -0.71 9.24
CA ASN A 151 -5.14 -0.10 10.57
C ASN A 151 -6.32 -0.66 11.37
N HIS A 152 -7.32 -1.27 10.73
CA HIS A 152 -8.42 -1.93 11.41
C HIS A 152 -8.09 -3.35 11.87
N ASP A 153 -7.20 -4.08 11.21
CA ASP A 153 -6.94 -5.49 11.50
C ASP A 153 -6.43 -5.74 12.93
N TRP A 154 -5.81 -4.75 13.56
CA TRP A 154 -5.28 -4.81 14.93
C TRP A 154 -5.87 -3.74 15.86
N HIS A 155 -6.90 -3.03 15.43
CA HIS A 155 -7.45 -1.89 16.16
C HIS A 155 -8.84 -2.18 16.70
N TYR A 156 -9.03 -1.97 18.01
CA TYR A 156 -10.34 -1.81 18.66
C TYR A 156 -10.53 -0.33 18.97
N GLU A 157 -11.53 0.31 18.38
CA GLU A 157 -11.75 1.73 18.50
C GLU A 157 -11.98 2.17 19.95
N GLY A 158 -11.18 3.12 20.43
CA GLY A 158 -11.22 3.61 21.81
C GLY A 158 -10.45 2.76 22.82
N MET A 159 -9.80 1.65 22.39
CA MET A 159 -8.90 0.91 23.25
C MET A 159 -7.64 1.74 23.51
N SER A 160 -7.25 1.83 24.78
CA SER A 160 -6.04 2.56 25.19
C SER A 160 -4.76 1.88 24.74
N GLY A 161 -3.76 2.67 24.30
CA GLY A 161 -2.46 2.20 23.89
C GLY A 161 -1.93 3.00 22.70
N SER A 162 -0.62 2.92 22.43
CA SER A 162 -0.07 3.42 21.18
C SER A 162 -0.39 2.46 20.03
N SER A 163 -0.43 2.97 18.80
CA SER A 163 -0.66 2.14 17.61
C SER A 163 0.33 0.97 17.50
N ASP A 164 1.62 1.23 17.77
CA ASP A 164 2.63 0.16 17.73
C ASP A 164 2.37 -0.92 18.80
N ALA A 165 2.04 -0.51 20.04
CA ALA A 165 1.75 -1.46 21.12
C ALA A 165 0.48 -2.28 20.87
N LEU A 166 -0.57 -1.65 20.35
CA LEU A 166 -1.82 -2.33 19.99
C LEU A 166 -1.58 -3.31 18.83
N ARG A 167 -0.92 -2.88 17.76
CA ARG A 167 -0.56 -3.75 16.64
C ARG A 167 0.24 -4.96 17.10
N ASP A 168 1.32 -4.76 17.86
CA ASP A 168 2.14 -5.85 18.36
C ASP A 168 1.35 -6.84 19.25
N THR A 169 0.43 -6.30 20.05
CA THR A 169 -0.45 -7.12 20.89
C THR A 169 -1.37 -8.00 20.06
N TRP A 170 -2.06 -7.43 19.08
CA TRP A 170 -3.07 -8.17 18.33
C TRP A 170 -2.48 -9.06 17.24
N ILE A 171 -1.32 -8.69 16.67
CA ILE A 171 -0.55 -9.63 15.84
C ILE A 171 -0.25 -10.89 16.64
N LYS A 172 0.36 -10.77 17.82
CA LYS A 172 0.73 -11.91 18.66
C LYS A 172 -0.46 -12.72 19.16
N LYS A 173 -1.56 -12.06 19.50
CA LYS A 173 -2.73 -12.74 20.08
C LYS A 173 -3.59 -13.45 19.03
N ARG A 174 -3.74 -12.89 17.82
CA ARG A 174 -4.77 -13.36 16.88
C ARG A 174 -4.33 -13.47 15.43
N LEU A 175 -3.45 -12.59 14.94
CA LEU A 175 -3.17 -12.48 13.50
C LEU A 175 -2.04 -13.38 12.99
N LEU A 176 -1.22 -14.00 13.86
CA LEU A 176 -0.01 -14.74 13.46
C LEU A 176 -0.26 -15.77 12.35
N ASN A 177 -1.38 -16.51 12.42
CA ASN A 177 -1.68 -17.55 11.44
C ASN A 177 -1.90 -17.01 10.02
N LEU A 178 -2.23 -15.72 9.86
CA LEU A 178 -2.37 -15.09 8.56
C LEU A 178 -1.02 -14.81 7.89
N TYR A 179 0.03 -14.67 8.67
CA TYR A 179 1.38 -14.40 8.14
C TYR A 179 2.12 -15.66 7.68
N GLN A 180 1.63 -16.87 8.01
CA GLN A 180 2.20 -18.16 7.54
C GLN A 180 3.72 -18.23 7.76
N ASP A 181 4.18 -17.93 8.99
CA ASP A 181 5.59 -17.88 9.40
C ASP A 181 6.44 -16.78 8.73
N GLU A 182 5.84 -15.92 7.89
CA GLU A 182 6.50 -14.73 7.36
C GLU A 182 6.61 -13.63 8.44
N ASN A 183 7.51 -12.66 8.22
CA ASN A 183 7.61 -11.51 9.11
C ASN A 183 6.36 -10.62 8.98
N PRO A 184 5.63 -10.32 10.07
CA PRO A 184 4.43 -9.48 10.00
C PRO A 184 4.66 -8.07 9.43
N MET A 185 5.87 -7.54 9.53
CA MET A 185 6.17 -6.20 9.05
C MET A 185 6.46 -6.13 7.56
N PHE A 186 6.89 -7.24 6.95
CA PHE A 186 7.21 -7.31 5.52
C PHE A 186 7.33 -8.75 5.05
N ALA A 187 7.00 -8.97 3.79
CA ALA A 187 7.23 -10.26 3.13
C ALA A 187 7.57 -10.07 1.64
N VAL A 188 8.07 -11.11 1.00
CA VAL A 188 8.36 -11.12 -0.44
C VAL A 188 8.01 -12.47 -1.07
N ARG A 189 7.35 -12.44 -2.22
CA ARG A 189 7.20 -13.58 -3.14
C ARG A 189 7.86 -13.28 -4.46
N ASN A 190 8.87 -14.07 -4.79
CA ASN A 190 9.51 -14.00 -6.10
C ASN A 190 8.79 -14.94 -7.06
N MET A 191 8.18 -14.40 -8.09
CA MET A 191 7.39 -15.14 -9.06
C MET A 191 7.81 -14.75 -10.48
N ASN A 192 8.30 -15.72 -11.23
CA ASN A 192 8.58 -15.60 -12.68
C ASN A 192 9.35 -14.32 -13.06
N GLY A 193 10.31 -13.87 -12.23
CA GLY A 193 11.14 -12.69 -12.47
C GLY A 193 10.59 -11.38 -11.88
N ILE A 194 9.49 -11.42 -11.13
CA ILE A 194 8.93 -10.28 -10.41
C ILE A 194 9.01 -10.53 -8.90
N SER A 195 9.41 -9.52 -8.14
CA SER A 195 9.34 -9.50 -6.67
C SER A 195 8.07 -8.78 -6.21
N ILE A 196 7.12 -9.53 -5.65
CA ILE A 196 5.93 -8.98 -5.02
C ILE A 196 6.23 -8.79 -3.55
N ILE A 197 6.21 -7.55 -3.07
CA ILE A 197 6.60 -7.17 -1.70
C ILE A 197 5.39 -6.61 -0.97
N THR A 198 5.14 -7.12 0.24
CA THR A 198 4.23 -6.48 1.19
C THR A 198 5.03 -5.75 2.26
N ILE A 199 4.59 -4.57 2.68
CA ILE A 199 5.14 -3.81 3.80
C ILE A 199 3.98 -3.26 4.63
N ASP A 200 3.97 -3.59 5.92
CA ASP A 200 2.99 -3.05 6.87
C ASP A 200 3.26 -1.57 7.13
N ASN A 201 2.37 -0.71 6.64
CA ASN A 201 2.35 0.71 6.94
C ASN A 201 1.11 1.14 7.74
N SER A 202 0.44 0.17 8.36
CA SER A 202 -0.84 0.34 9.03
C SER A 202 -0.82 1.28 10.24
N THR A 203 0.35 1.57 10.80
CA THR A 203 0.54 2.59 11.84
C THR A 203 0.90 3.97 11.27
N TYR A 204 0.81 4.16 9.96
CA TYR A 204 1.24 5.37 9.22
C TYR A 204 2.74 5.66 9.33
N GLU A 205 3.52 4.70 9.79
CA GLU A 205 4.97 4.82 9.96
C GLU A 205 5.67 3.54 9.49
N ILE A 206 6.93 3.72 9.11
CA ILE A 206 7.85 2.66 8.73
C ILE A 206 8.97 2.57 9.76
N ASN A 207 9.31 1.37 10.20
CA ASN A 207 10.42 1.15 11.11
C ASN A 207 11.75 0.90 10.36
N LYS A 208 12.86 0.81 11.11
CA LYS A 208 14.21 0.64 10.53
C LYS A 208 14.38 -0.70 9.81
N GLU A 209 13.75 -1.76 10.31
CA GLU A 209 13.86 -3.10 9.72
C GLU A 209 13.13 -3.15 8.38
N GLN A 210 11.95 -2.55 8.28
CA GLN A 210 11.19 -2.42 7.05
C GLN A 210 11.97 -1.61 5.99
N LEU A 211 12.58 -0.49 6.40
CA LEU A 211 13.42 0.29 5.50
C LEU A 211 14.61 -0.51 5.00
N HIS A 212 15.31 -1.22 5.89
CA HIS A 212 16.46 -2.05 5.53
C HIS A 212 16.06 -3.19 4.59
N PHE A 213 14.95 -3.88 4.89
CA PHE A 213 14.39 -4.90 4.00
C PHE A 213 14.13 -4.33 2.61
N PHE A 214 13.45 -3.18 2.53
CA PHE A 214 13.11 -2.54 1.25
C PHE A 214 14.35 -2.13 0.46
N GLU A 215 15.35 -1.52 1.11
CA GLU A 215 16.62 -1.17 0.48
C GLU A 215 17.36 -2.40 -0.07
N ASN A 216 17.32 -3.52 0.66
CA ASN A 216 17.88 -4.79 0.21
C ASN A 216 17.15 -5.33 -1.03
N GLN A 217 15.81 -5.26 -1.09
CA GLN A 217 15.07 -5.70 -2.26
C GLN A 217 15.37 -4.82 -3.49
N ILE A 218 15.40 -3.50 -3.33
CA ILE A 218 15.77 -2.57 -4.41
C ILE A 218 17.16 -2.90 -4.96
N SER A 219 18.12 -3.22 -4.09
CA SER A 219 19.51 -3.48 -4.50
C SER A 219 19.69 -4.72 -5.37
N LYS A 220 18.76 -5.68 -5.32
CA LYS A 220 18.77 -6.87 -6.19
C LYS A 220 18.51 -6.54 -7.67
N GLY A 221 17.85 -5.42 -7.95
CA GLY A 221 17.60 -4.95 -9.31
C GLY A 221 16.45 -5.68 -10.03
N ASP A 222 15.73 -6.59 -9.36
CA ASP A 222 14.55 -7.23 -9.95
C ASP A 222 13.36 -6.26 -9.96
N PRO A 223 12.44 -6.36 -10.93
CA PRO A 223 11.21 -5.59 -10.94
C PRO A 223 10.40 -5.85 -9.67
N ILE A 224 9.96 -4.80 -8.98
CA ILE A 224 9.25 -4.88 -7.71
C ILE A 224 7.85 -4.29 -7.85
N LEU A 225 6.82 -5.05 -7.50
CA LEU A 225 5.51 -4.52 -7.15
C LEU A 225 5.44 -4.34 -5.64
N LEU A 226 5.21 -3.12 -5.18
CA LEU A 226 5.04 -2.80 -3.75
C LEU A 226 3.56 -2.81 -3.39
N CYS A 227 3.19 -3.66 -2.43
CA CYS A 227 1.84 -3.78 -1.88
C CYS A 227 1.83 -3.22 -0.45
N VAL A 228 1.00 -2.23 -0.20
CA VAL A 228 0.80 -1.60 1.11
C VAL A 228 -0.69 -1.42 1.38
N HIS A 229 -1.08 -1.19 2.62
CA HIS A 229 -2.47 -0.84 2.90
C HIS A 229 -2.73 0.63 2.62
N ILE A 230 -1.97 1.54 3.22
CA ILE A 230 -2.18 2.99 3.12
C ILE A 230 -1.42 3.54 1.90
N PRO A 231 -2.09 4.19 0.94
CA PRO A 231 -1.42 4.77 -0.22
C PRO A 231 -0.54 5.97 0.18
N PHE A 232 0.51 6.23 -0.60
CA PHE A 232 1.39 7.38 -0.39
C PHE A 232 0.73 8.66 -0.87
N TYR A 233 1.08 9.75 -0.19
CA TYR A 233 0.55 11.07 -0.49
C TYR A 233 0.86 11.52 -1.92
N VAL A 234 -0.16 12.04 -2.59
CA VAL A 234 -0.06 12.72 -3.87
C VAL A 234 -0.75 14.07 -3.79
N GLN A 235 -0.02 15.11 -4.11
CA GLN A 235 -0.56 16.47 -4.08
C GLN A 235 -1.76 16.64 -5.01
N GLY A 236 -2.83 17.21 -4.48
CA GLY A 236 -4.06 17.49 -5.24
C GLY A 236 -5.08 16.37 -5.28
N ARG A 237 -4.77 15.19 -4.72
CA ARG A 237 -5.78 14.15 -4.56
C ARG A 237 -6.84 14.60 -3.56
N ASN A 238 -8.09 14.33 -3.87
CA ASN A 238 -9.17 14.47 -2.91
C ASN A 238 -9.08 13.35 -1.87
N LEU A 239 -8.83 13.73 -0.63
CA LEU A 239 -8.78 12.81 0.52
C LEU A 239 -10.19 12.47 1.01
N GLY A 240 -11.07 12.09 0.12
CA GLY A 240 -12.39 11.57 0.45
C GLY A 240 -12.26 10.11 0.88
N PHE A 241 -12.32 9.85 2.19
CA PHE A 241 -12.24 8.49 2.73
C PHE A 241 -13.56 7.75 2.53
N GLY A 242 -13.48 6.46 2.23
CA GLY A 242 -14.63 5.63 1.96
C GLY A 242 -15.63 5.55 3.13
N CYS A 243 -15.17 5.64 4.37
CA CYS A 243 -16.03 5.67 5.55
C CYS A 243 -16.64 7.04 5.83
N ALA A 244 -16.33 8.08 5.05
CA ALA A 244 -16.83 9.45 5.20
C ALA A 244 -16.72 10.01 6.64
N HIS A 245 -15.69 9.60 7.40
CA HIS A 245 -15.53 10.04 8.77
C HIS A 245 -15.19 11.54 8.82
N PRO A 246 -15.95 12.38 9.55
CA PRO A 246 -15.83 13.84 9.48
C PRO A 246 -14.48 14.37 9.99
N GLU A 247 -13.76 13.60 10.81
CA GLU A 247 -12.44 13.95 11.30
C GLU A 247 -11.34 13.69 10.29
N TRP A 248 -11.65 12.94 9.25
CA TRP A 248 -10.72 12.48 8.23
C TRP A 248 -10.86 13.32 6.97
N ASN A 249 -10.26 14.48 6.97
CA ASN A 249 -10.29 15.39 5.82
C ASN A 249 -8.90 15.92 5.47
N GLY A 250 -8.75 16.38 4.23
CA GLY A 250 -7.47 16.82 3.69
C GLY A 250 -6.79 17.96 4.46
N LYS A 251 -7.50 18.69 5.31
CA LYS A 251 -6.90 19.76 6.11
C LYS A 251 -5.95 19.22 7.17
N ASN A 252 -6.20 18.00 7.65
CA ASN A 252 -5.39 17.40 8.71
C ASN A 252 -4.12 16.72 8.16
N ASP A 253 -4.08 16.45 6.85
CA ASP A 253 -3.05 15.61 6.23
C ASP A 253 -2.14 16.32 5.23
N LYS A 254 -2.34 17.60 5.01
CA LYS A 254 -1.67 18.38 3.95
C LYS A 254 -0.13 18.40 4.02
N ASN A 255 0.44 18.06 5.15
CA ASN A 255 1.89 18.11 5.39
C ASN A 255 2.53 16.73 5.51
N TYR A 256 1.79 15.63 5.27
CA TYR A 256 2.27 14.26 5.44
C TYR A 256 2.52 13.57 4.11
N GLU A 257 3.51 12.68 4.08
CA GLU A 257 3.92 11.94 2.89
C GLU A 257 3.05 10.69 2.64
N LEU A 258 2.43 10.15 3.67
CA LEU A 258 1.41 9.11 3.55
C LEU A 258 0.06 9.74 3.25
N GLU A 259 -0.87 8.99 2.64
CA GLU A 259 -2.17 9.48 2.19
C GLU A 259 -2.90 10.20 3.31
N ARG A 260 -2.75 9.68 4.49
CA ARG A 260 -3.42 10.21 5.64
C ARG A 260 -2.71 9.82 6.93
N ARG A 261 -2.97 10.62 7.96
CA ARG A 261 -2.43 10.41 9.27
C ARG A 261 -3.51 10.34 10.34
N GLU A 262 -3.43 9.35 11.20
CA GLU A 262 -4.26 9.24 12.38
C GLU A 262 -3.90 10.27 13.46
N LYS A 263 -4.87 10.63 14.29
CA LYS A 263 -4.68 11.53 15.42
C LYS A 263 -3.81 10.96 16.55
N TRP A 264 -3.36 9.72 16.43
CA TRP A 264 -2.50 9.09 17.43
C TRP A 264 -1.14 9.77 17.60
N ARG A 265 -0.74 10.56 16.60
CA ARG A 265 0.53 11.29 16.61
C ARG A 265 0.33 12.77 16.36
N ASP A 266 0.83 13.58 17.28
CA ASP A 266 0.79 15.04 17.15
C ASP A 266 1.95 15.59 16.30
N SER A 267 3.01 14.77 16.11
CA SER A 267 4.21 15.13 15.33
C SER A 267 4.16 14.58 13.91
N GLY A 268 4.95 15.14 13.01
CA GLY A 268 5.18 14.63 11.65
C GLY A 268 5.76 13.20 11.64
N HIS A 269 5.93 12.65 10.45
CA HIS A 269 6.51 11.31 10.27
C HIS A 269 7.95 11.23 10.81
N SER A 270 8.34 10.01 11.18
CA SER A 270 9.71 9.73 11.57
C SER A 270 10.68 9.95 10.40
N PRO A 271 11.96 10.27 10.68
CA PRO A 271 12.97 10.33 9.62
C PRO A 271 13.10 9.03 8.81
N THR A 272 12.82 7.88 9.42
CA THR A 272 12.84 6.58 8.77
C THR A 272 11.72 6.47 7.72
N THR A 273 10.50 6.90 8.07
CA THR A 273 9.36 6.91 7.14
C THR A 273 9.62 7.86 5.97
N LEU A 274 10.14 9.07 6.24
CA LEU A 274 10.49 10.01 5.19
C LEU A 274 11.60 9.47 4.27
N LYS A 275 12.61 8.79 4.83
CA LYS A 275 13.67 8.13 4.06
C LYS A 275 13.08 7.00 3.19
N PHE A 276 12.18 6.20 3.73
CA PHE A 276 11.50 5.14 2.96
C PHE A 276 10.75 5.74 1.75
N PHE A 277 9.99 6.81 1.95
CA PHE A 277 9.29 7.48 0.85
C PHE A 277 10.28 8.03 -0.20
N GLN A 278 11.39 8.63 0.21
CA GLN A 278 12.45 9.05 -0.72
C GLN A 278 13.02 7.87 -1.50
N ARG A 279 13.19 6.70 -0.88
CA ARG A 279 13.66 5.49 -1.57
C ARG A 279 12.65 5.02 -2.64
N ILE A 280 11.35 5.12 -2.37
CA ILE A 280 10.31 4.87 -3.38
C ILE A 280 10.48 5.80 -4.59
N LEU A 281 10.70 7.10 -4.34
CA LEU A 281 10.85 8.09 -5.41
C LEU A 281 12.15 7.93 -6.21
N THR A 282 13.17 7.28 -5.66
CA THR A 282 14.49 7.11 -6.30
C THR A 282 14.76 5.71 -6.83
N ALA A 283 13.98 4.71 -6.43
CA ALA A 283 14.12 3.34 -6.92
C ALA A 283 13.75 3.26 -8.41
N THR A 284 14.63 2.63 -9.20
CA THR A 284 14.45 2.49 -10.65
C THR A 284 13.75 1.22 -11.07
N ASN A 285 13.70 0.22 -10.18
CA ASN A 285 13.12 -1.10 -10.41
C ASN A 285 11.73 -1.30 -9.75
N LEU A 286 11.13 -0.27 -9.14
CA LEU A 286 9.72 -0.31 -8.77
C LEU A 286 8.85 -0.16 -10.02
N ILE A 287 7.98 -1.14 -10.29
CA ILE A 287 7.06 -1.12 -11.44
C ILE A 287 5.69 -0.55 -11.11
N GLY A 288 5.30 -0.59 -9.84
CA GLY A 288 4.03 -0.04 -9.36
C GLY A 288 3.89 -0.14 -7.84
N ILE A 289 2.91 0.58 -7.33
CA ILE A 289 2.40 0.47 -5.96
C ILE A 289 0.92 0.12 -6.05
N VAL A 290 0.46 -0.82 -5.24
CA VAL A 290 -0.97 -1.13 -5.07
C VAL A 290 -1.36 -0.97 -3.61
N ALA A 291 -2.51 -0.36 -3.36
CA ALA A 291 -2.97 0.00 -2.02
C ALA A 291 -4.50 -0.08 -1.87
N GLY A 292 -4.98 -0.02 -0.63
CA GLY A 292 -6.37 0.06 -0.22
C GLY A 292 -6.68 1.36 0.53
N HIS A 293 -7.36 1.24 1.67
CA HIS A 293 -7.58 2.26 2.70
C HIS A 293 -8.59 3.37 2.36
N ILE A 294 -8.57 3.93 1.17
CA ILE A 294 -9.50 5.02 0.80
C ILE A 294 -10.81 4.52 0.17
N HIS A 295 -10.98 3.21 0.06
CA HIS A 295 -12.18 2.50 -0.41
C HIS A 295 -12.65 2.88 -1.82
N LYS A 296 -11.94 3.74 -2.50
CA LYS A 296 -12.29 4.24 -3.83
C LYS A 296 -11.12 4.05 -4.78
N GLN A 297 -11.40 3.45 -5.92
CA GLN A 297 -10.38 3.27 -6.95
C GLN A 297 -9.80 4.61 -7.40
N SER A 298 -8.48 4.68 -7.43
CA SER A 298 -7.75 5.81 -7.98
C SER A 298 -6.43 5.37 -8.61
N ILE A 299 -5.96 6.16 -9.55
CA ILE A 299 -4.67 5.99 -10.21
C ILE A 299 -3.91 7.31 -10.04
N ASP A 300 -2.74 7.23 -9.47
CA ASP A 300 -1.84 8.35 -9.33
C ASP A 300 -0.51 8.05 -10.00
N ILE A 301 0.13 9.07 -10.52
CA ILE A 301 1.50 8.99 -10.99
C ILE A 301 2.37 9.84 -10.07
N LEU A 302 3.26 9.20 -9.33
CA LEU A 302 4.19 9.90 -8.46
C LEU A 302 5.21 10.73 -9.27
N LYS A 303 5.91 11.64 -8.60
CA LYS A 303 6.86 12.58 -9.25
C LYS A 303 7.91 11.92 -10.13
N ASN A 304 8.26 10.67 -9.84
CA ASN A 304 9.23 9.88 -10.61
C ASN A 304 8.58 9.02 -11.71
N GLY A 305 7.30 9.22 -12.02
CA GLY A 305 6.55 8.45 -13.01
C GLY A 305 6.07 7.08 -12.53
N LEU A 306 6.22 6.74 -11.24
CA LEU A 306 5.76 5.47 -10.67
C LEU A 306 4.23 5.48 -10.51
N PRO A 307 3.49 4.50 -11.09
CA PRO A 307 2.05 4.38 -10.87
C PRO A 307 1.75 3.89 -9.45
N GLN A 308 0.78 4.50 -8.80
CA GLN A 308 0.13 4.03 -7.59
C GLN A 308 -1.35 3.81 -7.86
N ILE A 309 -1.83 2.62 -7.59
CA ILE A 309 -3.21 2.23 -7.88
C ILE A 309 -3.87 1.81 -6.58
N VAL A 310 -4.99 2.44 -6.27
CA VAL A 310 -5.78 2.13 -5.09
C VAL A 310 -7.02 1.37 -5.51
N THR A 311 -7.36 0.30 -4.80
CA THR A 311 -8.54 -0.51 -5.09
C THR A 311 -9.82 0.09 -4.49
N THR A 312 -10.96 -0.28 -5.07
CA THR A 312 -12.25 -0.16 -4.38
C THR A 312 -12.31 -1.16 -3.23
N ALA A 313 -12.97 -0.80 -2.13
CA ALA A 313 -13.12 -1.68 -0.98
C ALA A 313 -13.74 -3.04 -1.35
N ASN A 314 -13.16 -4.12 -0.83
CA ASN A 314 -13.70 -5.46 -1.04
C ASN A 314 -15.05 -5.66 -0.34
N ALA A 315 -15.34 -4.93 0.73
CA ALA A 315 -16.68 -4.85 1.32
C ALA A 315 -17.78 -4.54 0.28
N ASN A 316 -17.42 -3.84 -0.79
CA ASN A 316 -18.28 -3.51 -1.93
C ASN A 316 -18.00 -4.39 -3.17
N GLY A 317 -17.31 -5.51 -3.02
CA GLY A 317 -16.93 -6.40 -4.13
C GLY A 317 -15.72 -5.92 -4.94
N GLY A 318 -14.94 -4.94 -4.45
CA GLY A 318 -13.76 -4.43 -5.12
C GLY A 318 -12.55 -5.36 -4.98
N PHE A 319 -11.69 -5.39 -6.00
CA PHE A 319 -10.39 -6.04 -6.03
C PHE A 319 -9.60 -5.56 -7.26
N LEU A 320 -8.31 -5.86 -7.34
CA LEU A 320 -7.51 -5.65 -8.55
C LEU A 320 -7.00 -6.99 -9.08
N SER A 321 -7.13 -7.23 -10.38
CA SER A 321 -6.45 -8.31 -11.10
C SER A 321 -5.14 -7.78 -11.65
N LEU A 322 -4.02 -8.33 -11.20
CA LEU A 322 -2.67 -7.90 -11.52
C LEU A 322 -2.03 -8.93 -12.44
N HIS A 323 -1.97 -8.64 -13.73
CA HIS A 323 -1.39 -9.51 -14.75
C HIS A 323 0.06 -9.10 -15.00
N PHE A 324 0.96 -10.07 -14.94
CA PHE A 324 2.36 -9.88 -15.27
C PHE A 324 2.65 -10.61 -16.58
N GLU A 325 3.01 -9.84 -17.59
CA GLU A 325 3.20 -10.34 -18.96
C GLU A 325 4.61 -10.03 -19.45
N LYS A 326 5.15 -10.94 -20.26
CA LYS A 326 6.43 -10.70 -20.91
C LYS A 326 6.25 -9.58 -21.93
N GLU A 327 7.11 -8.57 -21.85
CA GLU A 327 7.16 -7.52 -22.84
C GLU A 327 7.68 -8.10 -24.17
N ASN A 328 6.89 -8.05 -25.23
CA ASN A 328 7.28 -8.46 -26.56
C ASN A 328 8.03 -7.32 -27.24
N ASN A 329 9.35 -7.40 -27.32
CA ASN A 329 10.21 -6.45 -28.02
C ASN A 329 10.14 -6.57 -29.56
N LYS A 330 9.09 -7.10 -30.13
CA LYS A 330 8.89 -7.08 -31.58
C LYS A 330 8.10 -5.85 -31.99
N ALA A 331 8.83 -4.79 -32.36
CA ALA A 331 8.42 -3.94 -33.45
C ALA A 331 8.60 -4.80 -34.71
N ASP A 332 7.52 -5.35 -35.23
CA ASP A 332 7.50 -5.87 -36.60
C ASP A 332 7.39 -4.68 -37.57
#